data_a226bb54d31b00d3c40d0a9f08ad93aa
#
_entry.id   a226bb54d31b00d3c40d0a9f08ad93aa
#
_cell.length_a   1.000
_cell.length_b   1.000
_cell.length_c   1.000
_cell.angle_alpha   90.00
_cell.angle_beta   90.00
_cell.angle_gamma   90.00
#
_symmetry.space_group_name_H-M   'P 1'
#
loop_
_entity.id
_entity.type
_entity.pdbx_description
1 polymer ?
#
loop_
_entity_poly.entity_id
_entity_poly.type
_entity_poly.pdbx_seq_one_letter_code
_entity_poly.pdbx_strand_id
1 'polypeptide(L)'
;FRRVLFRSNKNIKMKNKRKINNTLVYTISVLIIVVITLIAGIFPKAFGMYAQSVYDWITNWFGWLFLIIVFILDVFLIFLAFSRYGRFKLGSDEEKPEFSMLSWIGMLFSAGLGVGIVFWGVAEPLTHYLHSPFPGKIADHSEESARVAMGYTFFHWGISQWSIFAISGLIVAYFQFRKQRNGLISTAMEPVFGEAYKRPFRNIIDILAIIATVMGIATSIGLGIMQIGGGLNHLFDVPNNNFTKILITILMVAIFLGSSLTGLNHGVKWLSNLNILLGAILLIFILIFGDLKFILESYTLAISDYLQHFIEYSLRVNPYSGDDSWIQQWTVFYWAWVISWSPFIGGFVARVSRGRTIREFVVGVLIIPPLISFTWIAGFGGTAIKLALNHNDKLVHIVDKDYTVALFELLSHFPLSEVTSSLAIVLIFIFIVTSADSTTHIVAGMATGGSINPTLKHKVLWGLLIGAISVAMTIAGGLKSLQTASVITGLPFSIILLLMIFSLMRALKREPIHHFKMTSIDDEKDYSISLEEREKQDEQDNK
;
A
#
# COMPACT_ATOMS: atom_id res chain seq x y z
N PHE A 1 40.40 1.36 12.29
CA PHE A 1 39.04 1.45 11.66
C PHE A 1 38.78 0.26 10.71
N ARG A 2 39.66 -0.10 9.81
CA ARG A 2 39.52 -1.26 8.91
C ARG A 2 39.43 -2.62 9.67
N ARG A 3 40.16 -2.79 10.80
CA ARG A 3 40.09 -4.03 11.60
C ARG A 3 38.79 -4.19 12.39
N VAL A 4 38.10 -3.11 12.76
CA VAL A 4 36.80 -3.15 13.46
C VAL A 4 35.67 -3.48 12.47
N LEU A 5 35.72 -2.93 11.26
CA LEU A 5 34.76 -3.27 10.19
C LEU A 5 34.89 -4.74 9.74
N PHE A 6 36.13 -5.29 9.69
CA PHE A 6 36.33 -6.72 9.34
C PHE A 6 35.87 -7.67 10.45
N ARG A 7 35.97 -7.29 11.74
CA ARG A 7 35.44 -8.08 12.86
C ARG A 7 33.91 -8.02 12.92
N SER A 8 33.30 -6.87 12.68
CA SER A 8 31.84 -6.72 12.58
C SER A 8 31.26 -7.57 11.44
N ASN A 9 31.85 -7.52 10.25
CA ASN A 9 31.43 -8.34 9.12
C ASN A 9 31.65 -9.86 9.32
N LYS A 10 32.68 -10.25 10.08
CA LYS A 10 32.91 -11.68 10.39
C LYS A 10 31.91 -12.21 11.40
N ASN A 11 31.48 -11.40 12.37
CA ASN A 11 30.45 -11.77 13.34
C ASN A 11 29.05 -11.81 12.72
N ILE A 12 28.77 -10.93 11.78
CA ILE A 12 27.54 -10.97 10.97
C ILE A 12 27.55 -12.20 10.04
N LYS A 13 28.69 -12.55 9.42
CA LYS A 13 28.83 -13.77 8.61
C LYS A 13 28.73 -15.07 9.42
N MET A 14 29.16 -15.10 10.68
CA MET A 14 29.05 -16.29 11.51
C MET A 14 27.66 -16.50 12.12
N LYS A 15 26.88 -15.45 12.38
CA LYS A 15 25.46 -15.56 12.75
C LYS A 15 24.54 -15.94 11.56
N ASN A 16 24.96 -15.68 10.33
CA ASN A 16 24.24 -16.06 9.11
C ASN A 16 24.46 -17.52 8.66
N LYS A 17 25.22 -18.33 9.37
CA LYS A 17 25.38 -19.77 9.09
C LYS A 17 24.22 -20.66 9.60
N ARG A 18 23.15 -20.12 10.15
CA ARG A 18 21.87 -20.84 10.11
C ARG A 18 21.25 -20.60 8.74
N LYS A 19 21.62 -21.41 7.76
CA LYS A 19 20.76 -21.74 6.61
C LYS A 19 19.42 -22.19 7.19
N ILE A 20 18.52 -21.22 7.42
CA ILE A 20 17.12 -21.53 7.67
C ILE A 20 16.68 -22.14 6.35
N ASN A 21 16.48 -23.45 6.36
CA ASN A 21 15.99 -24.17 5.20
C ASN A 21 14.50 -23.79 5.05
N ASN A 22 14.24 -22.62 4.45
CA ASN A 22 12.90 -22.12 4.16
C ASN A 22 12.27 -22.83 2.94
N THR A 23 12.82 -23.99 2.60
CA THR A 23 12.34 -24.79 1.47
C THR A 23 10.85 -25.08 1.60
N LEU A 24 10.35 -25.30 2.81
CA LEU A 24 8.92 -25.57 3.04
C LEU A 24 8.03 -24.36 2.72
N VAL A 25 8.36 -23.17 3.26
CA VAL A 25 7.61 -21.93 3.00
C VAL A 25 7.63 -21.62 1.50
N TYR A 26 8.80 -21.68 0.90
CA TYR A 26 8.98 -21.46 -0.54
C TYR A 26 8.12 -22.43 -1.36
N THR A 27 8.26 -23.73 -1.13
CA THR A 27 7.59 -24.76 -1.93
C THR A 27 6.07 -24.70 -1.79
N ILE A 28 5.56 -24.53 -0.56
CA ILE A 28 4.11 -24.46 -0.32
C ILE A 28 3.53 -23.19 -0.95
N SER A 29 4.18 -22.03 -0.79
CA SER A 29 3.71 -20.78 -1.37
C SER A 29 3.68 -20.84 -2.90
N VAL A 30 4.73 -21.36 -3.53
CA VAL A 30 4.78 -21.57 -4.99
C VAL A 30 3.68 -22.52 -5.44
N LEU A 31 3.52 -23.65 -4.75
CA LEU A 31 2.51 -24.65 -5.10
C LEU A 31 1.09 -24.07 -5.04
N ILE A 32 0.77 -23.34 -3.99
CA ILE A 32 -0.56 -22.71 -3.84
C ILE A 32 -0.82 -21.73 -4.99
N ILE A 33 0.13 -20.85 -5.29
CA ILE A 33 -0.03 -19.88 -6.39
C ILE A 33 -0.16 -20.57 -7.75
N VAL A 34 0.66 -21.60 -8.01
CA VAL A 34 0.57 -22.39 -9.24
C VAL A 34 -0.80 -23.07 -9.38
N VAL A 35 -1.27 -23.72 -8.31
CA VAL A 35 -2.56 -24.42 -8.32
C VAL A 35 -3.70 -23.44 -8.60
N ILE A 36 -3.74 -22.31 -7.90
CA ILE A 36 -4.79 -21.29 -8.12
C ILE A 36 -4.71 -20.74 -9.55
N THR A 37 -3.52 -20.44 -10.04
CA THR A 37 -3.30 -19.95 -11.42
C THR A 37 -3.81 -20.96 -12.46
N LEU A 38 -3.49 -22.25 -12.28
CA LEU A 38 -3.95 -23.30 -13.19
C LEU A 38 -5.47 -23.46 -13.16
N ILE A 39 -6.08 -23.47 -11.98
CA ILE A 39 -7.53 -23.58 -11.85
C ILE A 39 -8.22 -22.38 -12.51
N ALA A 40 -7.76 -21.16 -12.24
CA ALA A 40 -8.32 -19.95 -12.85
C ALA A 40 -8.13 -19.91 -14.37
N GLY A 41 -6.97 -20.37 -14.88
CA GLY A 41 -6.67 -20.40 -16.31
C GLY A 41 -7.39 -21.49 -17.10
N ILE A 42 -7.52 -22.68 -16.52
CA ILE A 42 -8.13 -23.86 -17.20
C ILE A 42 -9.66 -23.82 -17.07
N PHE A 43 -10.18 -23.43 -15.92
CA PHE A 43 -11.62 -23.43 -15.63
C PHE A 43 -12.15 -22.02 -15.28
N PRO A 44 -11.95 -21.00 -16.13
CA PRO A 44 -12.21 -19.60 -15.78
C PRO A 44 -13.65 -19.34 -15.34
N LYS A 45 -14.65 -19.93 -16.02
CA LYS A 45 -16.07 -19.75 -15.66
C LYS A 45 -16.42 -20.35 -14.30
N ALA A 46 -15.99 -21.59 -14.04
CA ALA A 46 -16.23 -22.25 -12.75
C ALA A 46 -15.51 -21.51 -11.63
N PHE A 47 -14.25 -21.13 -11.85
CA PHE A 47 -13.49 -20.33 -10.89
C PHE A 47 -14.21 -19.02 -10.54
N GLY A 48 -14.70 -18.26 -11.52
CA GLY A 48 -15.43 -17.02 -11.29
C GLY A 48 -16.70 -17.20 -10.46
N MET A 49 -17.49 -18.25 -10.73
CA MET A 49 -18.71 -18.57 -9.94
C MET A 49 -18.38 -18.93 -8.48
N TYR A 50 -17.41 -19.80 -8.26
CA TYR A 50 -16.99 -20.16 -6.90
C TYR A 50 -16.34 -18.98 -6.17
N ALA A 51 -15.54 -18.19 -6.86
CA ALA A 51 -14.95 -16.98 -6.32
C ALA A 51 -16.03 -16.02 -5.81
N GLN A 52 -17.11 -15.79 -6.58
CA GLN A 52 -18.23 -14.97 -6.15
C GLN A 52 -18.88 -15.51 -4.87
N SER A 53 -19.18 -16.80 -4.83
CA SER A 53 -19.82 -17.42 -3.66
C SER A 53 -18.96 -17.30 -2.40
N VAL A 54 -17.65 -17.47 -2.53
CA VAL A 54 -16.70 -17.31 -1.41
C VAL A 54 -16.60 -15.84 -0.98
N TYR A 55 -16.57 -14.90 -1.93
CA TYR A 55 -16.60 -13.48 -1.64
C TYR A 55 -17.83 -13.11 -0.80
N ASP A 56 -19.01 -13.49 -1.27
CA ASP A 56 -20.28 -13.18 -0.61
C ASP A 56 -20.34 -13.81 0.80
N TRP A 57 -19.86 -15.04 0.94
CA TRP A 57 -19.79 -15.68 2.25
C TRP A 57 -18.86 -14.94 3.22
N ILE A 58 -17.62 -14.59 2.79
CA ILE A 58 -16.67 -13.89 3.66
C ILE A 58 -17.19 -12.50 4.01
N THR A 59 -17.68 -11.74 3.05
CA THR A 59 -18.11 -10.35 3.29
C THR A 59 -19.37 -10.30 4.16
N ASN A 60 -20.29 -11.24 4.01
CA ASN A 60 -21.48 -11.35 4.86
C ASN A 60 -21.12 -11.68 6.31
N TRP A 61 -20.20 -12.63 6.54
CA TRP A 61 -19.87 -13.07 7.90
C TRP A 61 -18.81 -12.22 8.58
N PHE A 62 -17.87 -11.66 7.85
CA PHE A 62 -16.68 -11.00 8.39
C PHE A 62 -16.51 -9.55 7.92
N GLY A 63 -17.44 -8.98 7.16
CA GLY A 63 -17.35 -7.59 6.71
C GLY A 63 -17.15 -6.62 7.88
N TRP A 64 -17.94 -6.75 8.94
CA TRP A 64 -17.82 -5.96 10.17
C TRP A 64 -16.42 -6.07 10.83
N LEU A 65 -15.77 -7.23 10.69
CA LEU A 65 -14.45 -7.47 11.29
C LEU A 65 -13.36 -6.65 10.58
N PHE A 66 -13.43 -6.53 9.25
CA PHE A 66 -12.53 -5.65 8.50
C PHE A 66 -12.66 -4.20 8.97
N LEU A 67 -13.89 -3.71 9.12
CA LEU A 67 -14.16 -2.33 9.54
C LEU A 67 -13.57 -2.05 10.94
N ILE A 68 -13.86 -2.90 11.91
CA ILE A 68 -13.42 -2.69 13.29
C ILE A 68 -11.89 -2.84 13.42
N ILE A 69 -11.27 -3.76 12.69
CA ILE A 69 -9.82 -3.92 12.70
C ILE A 69 -9.15 -2.65 12.17
N VAL A 70 -9.58 -2.15 11.00
CA VAL A 70 -8.98 -0.94 10.41
C VAL A 70 -9.17 0.27 11.33
N PHE A 71 -10.33 0.44 11.94
CA PHE A 71 -10.55 1.50 12.92
C PHE A 71 -9.63 1.36 14.15
N ILE A 72 -9.38 0.13 14.63
CA ILE A 72 -8.39 -0.11 15.70
C ILE A 72 -6.98 0.30 15.25
N LEU A 73 -6.59 0.03 13.99
CA LEU A 73 -5.29 0.46 13.45
C LEU A 73 -5.17 1.99 13.48
N ASP A 74 -6.22 2.71 13.06
CA ASP A 74 -6.26 4.18 13.08
C ASP A 74 -6.04 4.72 14.48
N VAL A 75 -6.86 4.27 15.44
CA VAL A 75 -6.78 4.70 16.84
C VAL A 75 -5.42 4.36 17.45
N PHE A 76 -4.89 3.18 17.15
CA PHE A 76 -3.59 2.74 17.68
C PHE A 76 -2.43 3.60 17.18
N LEU A 77 -2.39 3.93 15.91
CA LEU A 77 -1.35 4.79 15.34
C LEU A 77 -1.41 6.21 15.86
N ILE A 78 -2.63 6.76 15.98
CA ILE A 78 -2.85 8.07 16.60
C ILE A 78 -2.33 8.04 18.05
N PHE A 79 -2.70 7.01 18.83
CA PHE A 79 -2.18 6.82 20.18
C PHE A 79 -0.65 6.77 20.21
N LEU A 80 0.00 6.02 19.32
CA LEU A 80 1.46 5.94 19.26
C LEU A 80 2.11 7.30 18.97
N ALA A 81 1.55 8.07 18.03
CA ALA A 81 2.08 9.38 17.66
C ALA A 81 2.09 10.37 18.83
N PHE A 82 1.05 10.35 19.66
CA PHE A 82 0.92 11.26 20.83
C PHE A 82 1.52 10.69 22.12
N SER A 83 1.79 9.38 22.18
CA SER A 83 2.35 8.74 23.35
C SER A 83 3.87 8.99 23.49
N ARG A 84 4.41 8.59 24.66
CA ARG A 84 5.86 8.54 24.89
C ARG A 84 6.60 7.63 23.92
N TYR A 85 5.94 6.61 23.39
CA TYR A 85 6.52 5.66 22.43
C TYR A 85 6.83 6.29 21.09
N GLY A 86 6.16 7.39 20.74
CA GLY A 86 6.42 8.16 19.54
C GLY A 86 7.85 8.73 19.43
N ARG A 87 8.58 8.81 20.54
CA ARG A 87 9.97 9.30 20.58
C ARG A 87 11.01 8.26 20.17
N PHE A 88 10.69 6.97 20.23
CA PHE A 88 11.63 5.93 19.83
C PHE A 88 11.97 6.02 18.36
N LYS A 89 13.26 5.83 18.03
CA LYS A 89 13.74 5.80 16.66
C LYS A 89 13.60 4.42 16.02
N LEU A 90 13.35 4.41 14.75
CA LEU A 90 13.41 3.23 13.88
C LEU A 90 14.88 2.96 13.49
N GLY A 91 15.66 2.61 14.49
CA GLY A 91 17.11 2.44 14.45
C GLY A 91 17.69 2.55 15.84
N SER A 92 19.01 2.76 15.96
CA SER A 92 19.64 3.08 17.24
C SER A 92 19.27 4.50 17.68
N ASP A 93 19.41 4.80 18.98
CA ASP A 93 19.03 6.12 19.51
C ASP A 93 19.87 7.27 18.94
N GLU A 94 21.12 6.98 18.54
CA GLU A 94 22.04 7.94 17.92
C GLU A 94 21.89 8.02 16.40
N GLU A 95 21.14 7.09 15.78
CA GLU A 95 21.03 6.99 14.33
C GLU A 95 20.28 8.20 13.77
N LYS A 96 20.87 8.84 12.75
CA LYS A 96 20.21 9.92 12.00
C LYS A 96 19.38 9.33 10.87
N PRO A 97 18.29 10.01 10.44
CA PRO A 97 17.54 9.60 9.27
C PRO A 97 18.44 9.43 8.05
N GLU A 98 18.27 8.32 7.33
CA GLU A 98 19.05 8.00 6.12
C GLU A 98 18.78 8.99 4.99
N PHE A 99 17.55 9.53 4.92
CA PHE A 99 17.13 10.50 3.91
C PHE A 99 16.76 11.84 4.56
N SER A 100 17.06 12.95 3.85
CA SER A 100 16.57 14.27 4.24
C SER A 100 15.04 14.30 4.34
N MET A 101 14.47 15.26 5.07
CA MET A 101 13.00 15.39 5.20
C MET A 101 12.34 15.53 3.82
N LEU A 102 12.88 16.38 2.94
CA LEU A 102 12.32 16.61 1.61
C LEU A 102 12.36 15.34 0.72
N SER A 103 13.50 14.63 0.74
CA SER A 103 13.62 13.36 -0.01
C SER A 103 12.67 12.29 0.50
N TRP A 104 12.48 12.20 1.83
CA TRP A 104 11.57 11.27 2.44
C TRP A 104 10.10 11.57 2.10
N ILE A 105 9.71 12.85 2.17
CA ILE A 105 8.39 13.32 1.72
C ILE A 105 8.17 12.94 0.25
N GLY A 106 9.15 13.18 -0.61
CA GLY A 106 9.06 12.81 -2.03
C GLY A 106 8.92 11.29 -2.27
N MET A 107 9.57 10.46 -1.43
CA MET A 107 9.40 9.00 -1.51
C MET A 107 8.02 8.55 -1.01
N LEU A 108 7.49 9.15 0.06
CA LEU A 108 6.11 8.91 0.51
C LEU A 108 5.10 9.39 -0.53
N PHE A 109 5.38 10.52 -1.17
CA PHE A 109 4.60 11.03 -2.31
C PHE A 109 4.52 9.98 -3.43
N SER A 110 5.65 9.43 -3.83
CA SER A 110 5.69 8.40 -4.87
C SER A 110 4.94 7.13 -4.49
N ALA A 111 4.90 6.79 -3.20
CA ALA A 111 4.13 5.65 -2.71
C ALA A 111 2.61 5.88 -2.75
N GLY A 112 2.16 7.15 -2.67
CA GLY A 112 0.74 7.52 -2.76
C GLY A 112 0.14 7.42 -4.16
N LEU A 113 0.99 7.47 -5.18
CA LEU A 113 0.58 7.31 -6.57
C LEU A 113 0.79 5.86 -7.01
N GLY A 114 -0.21 5.27 -7.60
CA GLY A 114 -0.15 3.89 -8.11
C GLY A 114 -1.29 3.59 -9.07
N VAL A 115 -1.31 2.39 -9.62
CA VAL A 115 -2.36 1.93 -10.55
C VAL A 115 -3.76 2.11 -9.95
N GLY A 116 -3.92 1.78 -8.66
CA GLY A 116 -5.21 1.85 -7.99
C GLY A 116 -5.83 3.23 -8.05
N ILE A 117 -5.07 4.30 -7.74
CA ILE A 117 -5.63 5.64 -7.76
C ILE A 117 -5.89 6.16 -9.18
N VAL A 118 -5.10 5.73 -10.17
CA VAL A 118 -5.35 6.09 -11.57
C VAL A 118 -6.61 5.40 -12.07
N PHE A 119 -6.88 4.18 -11.61
CA PHE A 119 -8.11 3.46 -11.93
C PHE A 119 -9.34 4.05 -11.23
N TRP A 120 -9.28 4.15 -9.90
CA TRP A 120 -10.43 4.50 -9.07
C TRP A 120 -10.63 6.01 -8.91
N GLY A 121 -9.63 6.83 -9.18
CA GLY A 121 -9.71 8.28 -8.97
C GLY A 121 -10.77 9.00 -9.80
N VAL A 122 -11.24 8.38 -10.89
CA VAL A 122 -12.42 8.83 -11.67
C VAL A 122 -13.60 7.89 -11.44
N ALA A 123 -13.36 6.59 -11.54
CA ALA A 123 -14.42 5.58 -11.52
C ALA A 123 -15.19 5.54 -10.21
N GLU A 124 -14.49 5.60 -9.07
CA GLU A 124 -15.11 5.50 -7.76
C GLU A 124 -16.02 6.70 -7.44
N PRO A 125 -15.55 7.97 -7.45
CA PRO A 125 -16.41 9.10 -7.12
C PRO A 125 -17.59 9.22 -8.08
N LEU A 126 -17.40 8.90 -9.37
CA LEU A 126 -18.50 8.93 -10.33
C LEU A 126 -19.50 7.80 -10.05
N THR A 127 -19.06 6.59 -9.74
CA THR A 127 -19.96 5.48 -9.38
C THR A 127 -20.72 5.77 -8.09
N HIS A 128 -20.09 6.40 -7.09
CA HIS A 128 -20.78 6.79 -5.85
C HIS A 128 -21.79 7.93 -6.07
N TYR A 129 -21.57 8.78 -7.06
CA TYR A 129 -22.56 9.76 -7.49
C TYR A 129 -23.76 9.11 -8.17
N LEU A 130 -23.51 8.10 -9.03
CA LEU A 130 -24.55 7.36 -9.76
C LEU A 130 -25.33 6.39 -8.88
N HIS A 131 -24.65 5.78 -7.90
CA HIS A 131 -25.20 4.82 -6.95
C HIS A 131 -24.77 5.23 -5.54
N SER A 132 -25.60 6.03 -4.90
CA SER A 132 -25.30 6.66 -3.60
C SER A 132 -24.81 5.63 -2.57
N PRO A 133 -23.77 5.92 -1.79
CA PRO A 133 -23.39 5.14 -0.62
C PRO A 133 -24.51 4.93 0.39
N PHE A 134 -25.53 5.78 0.39
CA PHE A 134 -26.69 5.72 1.29
C PHE A 134 -28.00 5.49 0.53
N PRO A 135 -28.22 4.28 -0.01
CA PRO A 135 -29.42 3.99 -0.79
C PRO A 135 -30.68 4.23 0.03
N GLY A 136 -31.67 4.86 -0.60
CA GLY A 136 -32.95 5.22 0.04
C GLY A 136 -32.90 6.42 1.00
N LYS A 137 -31.70 6.97 1.33
CA LYS A 137 -31.55 8.17 2.14
C LYS A 137 -31.10 9.36 1.30
N ILE A 138 -30.20 9.13 0.37
CA ILE A 138 -29.65 10.15 -0.53
C ILE A 138 -30.02 9.71 -1.96
N ALA A 139 -30.69 10.60 -2.68
CA ALA A 139 -31.09 10.33 -4.06
C ALA A 139 -29.83 10.25 -4.97
N ASP A 140 -29.79 9.25 -5.83
CA ASP A 140 -28.79 9.13 -6.87
C ASP A 140 -28.82 10.35 -7.80
N HIS A 141 -27.71 10.70 -8.40
CA HIS A 141 -27.56 11.85 -9.32
C HIS A 141 -27.89 13.22 -8.69
N SER A 142 -27.90 13.35 -7.36
CA SER A 142 -28.17 14.60 -6.66
C SER A 142 -26.88 15.32 -6.26
N GLU A 143 -26.99 16.63 -5.94
CA GLU A 143 -25.86 17.40 -5.39
C GLU A 143 -25.36 16.78 -4.08
N GLU A 144 -26.27 16.26 -3.26
CA GLU A 144 -25.92 15.57 -2.02
C GLU A 144 -25.17 14.27 -2.29
N SER A 145 -25.58 13.50 -3.31
CA SER A 145 -24.84 12.31 -3.75
C SER A 145 -23.43 12.67 -4.24
N ALA A 146 -23.28 13.79 -4.95
CA ALA A 146 -21.97 14.28 -5.39
C ALA A 146 -21.05 14.62 -4.20
N ARG A 147 -21.58 15.30 -3.17
CA ARG A 147 -20.86 15.64 -1.94
C ARG A 147 -20.38 14.38 -1.22
N VAL A 148 -21.28 13.44 -0.99
CA VAL A 148 -20.99 12.19 -0.27
C VAL A 148 -20.05 11.30 -1.07
N ALA A 149 -20.19 11.25 -2.41
CA ALA A 149 -19.31 10.49 -3.28
C ALA A 149 -17.84 10.92 -3.13
N MET A 150 -17.60 12.22 -3.11
CA MET A 150 -16.25 12.76 -2.92
C MET A 150 -15.72 12.51 -1.50
N GLY A 151 -16.55 12.72 -0.48
CA GLY A 151 -16.18 12.49 0.93
C GLY A 151 -15.86 11.02 1.21
N TYR A 152 -16.67 10.10 0.68
CA TYR A 152 -16.44 8.65 0.82
C TYR A 152 -15.20 8.17 0.05
N THR A 153 -14.96 8.71 -1.14
CA THR A 153 -13.73 8.42 -1.88
C THR A 153 -12.50 8.92 -1.11
N PHE A 154 -12.57 10.11 -0.50
CA PHE A 154 -11.49 10.58 0.39
C PHE A 154 -11.30 9.68 1.60
N PHE A 155 -12.37 9.14 2.16
CA PHE A 155 -12.30 8.16 3.25
C PHE A 155 -11.56 6.89 2.82
N HIS A 156 -11.88 6.30 1.68
CA HIS A 156 -11.23 5.09 1.18
C HIS A 156 -9.73 5.30 0.89
N TRP A 157 -9.34 6.48 0.40
CA TRP A 157 -7.94 6.82 0.05
C TRP A 157 -7.21 7.62 1.12
N GLY A 158 -7.85 7.81 2.27
CA GLY A 158 -7.39 8.62 3.38
C GLY A 158 -6.57 7.87 4.43
N ILE A 159 -6.72 8.33 5.68
CA ILE A 159 -5.96 7.87 6.84
C ILE A 159 -6.10 6.36 7.04
N SER A 160 -7.29 5.80 6.90
CA SER A 160 -7.54 4.37 7.19
C SER A 160 -6.76 3.44 6.25
N GLN A 161 -6.71 3.74 4.95
CA GLN A 161 -5.85 3.01 4.01
C GLN A 161 -4.38 3.08 4.43
N TRP A 162 -3.91 4.28 4.76
CA TRP A 162 -2.50 4.50 5.09
C TRP A 162 -2.14 3.98 6.48
N SER A 163 -3.10 3.85 7.40
CA SER A 163 -2.91 3.17 8.68
C SER A 163 -2.56 1.69 8.51
N ILE A 164 -3.18 1.01 7.57
CA ILE A 164 -2.87 -0.39 7.25
C ILE A 164 -1.42 -0.53 6.77
N PHE A 165 -0.98 0.35 5.86
CA PHE A 165 0.41 0.36 5.39
C PHE A 165 1.38 0.81 6.49
N ALA A 166 1.01 1.82 7.28
CA ALA A 166 1.83 2.34 8.36
C ALA A 166 2.08 1.29 9.45
N ILE A 167 1.07 0.51 9.85
CA ILE A 167 1.24 -0.53 10.86
C ILE A 167 2.22 -1.62 10.38
N SER A 168 2.05 -2.10 9.15
CA SER A 168 2.96 -3.08 8.55
C SER A 168 4.38 -2.53 8.46
N GLY A 169 4.53 -1.30 7.98
CA GLY A 169 5.83 -0.64 7.84
C GLY A 169 6.51 -0.35 9.17
N LEU A 170 5.76 0.17 10.15
CA LEU A 170 6.27 0.48 11.48
C LEU A 170 6.84 -0.75 12.16
N ILE A 171 6.12 -1.86 12.10
CA ILE A 171 6.50 -3.09 12.75
C ILE A 171 7.73 -3.69 12.08
N VAL A 172 7.74 -3.76 10.75
CA VAL A 172 8.92 -4.21 9.99
C VAL A 172 10.13 -3.33 10.31
N ALA A 173 9.99 -2.00 10.27
CA ALA A 173 11.07 -1.07 10.59
C ALA A 173 11.60 -1.23 12.02
N TYR A 174 10.70 -1.35 13.00
CA TYR A 174 11.06 -1.51 14.39
C TYR A 174 11.87 -2.80 14.62
N PHE A 175 11.37 -3.94 14.15
CA PHE A 175 12.08 -5.21 14.34
C PHE A 175 13.36 -5.29 13.51
N GLN A 176 13.34 -4.78 12.28
CA GLN A 176 14.49 -4.85 11.39
C GLN A 176 15.61 -3.88 11.80
N PHE A 177 15.29 -2.62 12.03
CA PHE A 177 16.31 -1.60 12.24
C PHE A 177 16.65 -1.39 13.71
N ARG A 178 15.63 -1.34 14.61
CA ARG A 178 15.89 -1.15 16.03
C ARG A 178 16.28 -2.45 16.72
N LYS A 179 15.60 -3.56 16.45
CA LYS A 179 15.90 -4.87 17.05
C LYS A 179 16.89 -5.72 16.26
N GLN A 180 17.33 -5.27 15.07
CA GLN A 180 18.29 -5.96 14.20
C GLN A 180 17.89 -7.42 13.92
N ARG A 181 16.59 -7.67 13.73
CA ARG A 181 16.02 -8.95 13.33
C ARG A 181 15.82 -9.00 11.80
N ASN A 182 15.45 -10.17 11.27
CA ASN A 182 15.01 -10.22 9.88
C ASN A 182 13.64 -9.52 9.72
N GLY A 183 13.35 -9.00 8.53
CA GLY A 183 12.11 -8.26 8.22
C GLY A 183 10.90 -9.15 7.93
N LEU A 184 10.87 -10.40 8.43
CA LEU A 184 9.73 -11.30 8.24
C LEU A 184 8.60 -10.97 9.22
N ILE A 185 7.36 -11.10 8.75
CA ILE A 185 6.16 -10.93 9.57
C ILE A 185 6.15 -11.90 10.75
N SER A 186 6.54 -13.16 10.53
CA SER A 186 6.65 -14.14 11.60
C SER A 186 7.63 -13.73 12.72
N THR A 187 8.70 -13.03 12.39
CA THR A 187 9.66 -12.52 13.38
C THR A 187 9.05 -11.42 14.26
N ALA A 188 8.21 -10.59 13.68
CA ALA A 188 7.49 -9.57 14.43
C ALA A 188 6.51 -10.15 15.46
N MET A 189 6.14 -11.42 15.36
CA MET A 189 5.21 -12.10 16.28
C MET A 189 5.89 -12.72 17.50
N GLU A 190 7.22 -12.81 17.53
CA GLU A 190 7.96 -13.42 18.67
C GLU A 190 7.60 -12.83 20.04
N PRO A 191 7.41 -11.51 20.22
CA PRO A 191 7.03 -10.95 21.52
C PRO A 191 5.68 -11.43 22.05
N VAL A 192 4.72 -11.78 21.18
CA VAL A 192 3.40 -12.28 21.61
C VAL A 192 3.50 -13.73 22.06
N PHE A 193 4.12 -14.57 21.23
CA PHE A 193 4.13 -16.02 21.45
C PHE A 193 5.31 -16.51 22.30
N GLY A 194 6.32 -15.67 22.54
CA GLY A 194 7.50 -15.99 23.34
C GLY A 194 8.41 -17.03 22.70
N GLU A 195 9.29 -17.64 23.53
CA GLU A 195 10.27 -18.64 23.09
C GLU A 195 9.65 -19.96 22.61
N ALA A 196 8.42 -20.27 23.08
CA ALA A 196 7.65 -21.44 22.67
C ALA A 196 7.09 -21.33 21.25
N TYR A 197 7.36 -20.23 20.52
CA TYR A 197 6.90 -19.97 19.17
C TYR A 197 7.48 -20.97 18.18
N LYS A 198 6.74 -22.03 17.90
CA LYS A 198 7.20 -23.19 17.13
C LYS A 198 7.29 -22.91 15.64
N ARG A 199 8.26 -23.54 14.96
CA ARG A 199 8.48 -23.44 13.51
C ARG A 199 7.24 -23.61 12.63
N PRO A 200 6.34 -24.59 12.84
CA PRO A 200 5.17 -24.75 11.99
C PRO A 200 4.29 -23.51 11.94
N PHE A 201 4.05 -22.87 13.08
CA PHE A 201 3.23 -21.67 13.16
C PHE A 201 3.89 -20.44 12.49
N ARG A 202 5.21 -20.29 12.64
CA ARG A 202 5.98 -19.27 11.92
C ARG A 202 5.87 -19.44 10.41
N ASN A 203 6.00 -20.68 9.92
CA ASN A 203 5.89 -20.99 8.50
C ASN A 203 4.49 -20.64 7.95
N ILE A 204 3.42 -20.91 8.71
CA ILE A 204 2.06 -20.55 8.33
C ILE A 204 1.91 -19.04 8.16
N ILE A 205 2.42 -18.24 9.11
CA ILE A 205 2.38 -16.78 9.02
C ILE A 205 3.14 -16.27 7.80
N ASP A 206 4.34 -16.79 7.54
CA ASP A 206 5.14 -16.38 6.39
C ASP A 206 4.49 -16.79 5.05
N ILE A 207 3.89 -17.99 4.98
CA ILE A 207 3.12 -18.43 3.80
C ILE A 207 1.91 -17.51 3.58
N LEU A 208 1.13 -17.21 4.62
CA LEU A 208 -0.02 -16.30 4.51
C LEU A 208 0.40 -14.90 4.06
N ALA A 209 1.51 -14.38 4.59
CA ALA A 209 2.03 -13.08 4.20
C ALA A 209 2.47 -13.05 2.72
N ILE A 210 3.13 -14.11 2.24
CA ILE A 210 3.52 -14.24 0.82
C ILE A 210 2.29 -14.31 -0.07
N ILE A 211 1.32 -15.16 0.26
CA ILE A 211 0.10 -15.34 -0.54
C ILE A 211 -0.71 -14.05 -0.56
N ALA A 212 -0.90 -13.41 0.60
CA ALA A 212 -1.60 -12.12 0.68
C ALA A 212 -0.91 -11.07 -0.22
N THR A 213 0.41 -10.95 -0.13
CA THR A 213 1.17 -10.01 -0.96
C THR A 213 1.00 -10.29 -2.45
N VAL A 214 1.07 -11.55 -2.87
CA VAL A 214 0.90 -11.93 -4.28
C VAL A 214 -0.52 -11.63 -4.76
N MET A 215 -1.55 -11.92 -3.97
CA MET A 215 -2.95 -11.65 -4.35
C MET A 215 -3.25 -10.15 -4.37
N GLY A 216 -2.74 -9.39 -3.39
CA GLY A 216 -2.89 -7.93 -3.37
C GLY A 216 -2.26 -7.24 -4.57
N ILE A 217 -1.05 -7.62 -4.96
CA ILE A 217 -0.41 -7.06 -6.17
C ILE A 217 -1.05 -7.58 -7.46
N ALA A 218 -1.50 -8.83 -7.50
CA ALA A 218 -2.22 -9.37 -8.64
C ALA A 218 -3.51 -8.59 -8.90
N THR A 219 -4.20 -8.13 -7.85
CA THR A 219 -5.35 -7.24 -7.97
C THR A 219 -4.95 -5.91 -8.60
N SER A 220 -3.89 -5.26 -8.13
CA SER A 220 -3.41 -3.99 -8.69
C SER A 220 -2.96 -4.12 -10.16
N ILE A 221 -2.21 -5.17 -10.49
CA ILE A 221 -1.77 -5.45 -11.86
C ILE A 221 -2.98 -5.75 -12.74
N GLY A 222 -3.93 -6.55 -12.27
CA GLY A 222 -5.15 -6.89 -12.99
C GLY A 222 -6.00 -5.66 -13.31
N LEU A 223 -6.16 -4.74 -12.36
CA LEU A 223 -6.82 -3.45 -12.59
C LEU A 223 -6.10 -2.66 -13.70
N GLY A 224 -4.77 -2.59 -13.66
CA GLY A 224 -3.99 -1.92 -14.70
C GLY A 224 -4.11 -2.59 -16.08
N ILE A 225 -4.09 -3.93 -16.14
CA ILE A 225 -4.30 -4.67 -17.40
C ILE A 225 -5.68 -4.37 -17.98
N MET A 226 -6.72 -4.37 -17.14
CA MET A 226 -8.08 -4.06 -17.56
C MET A 226 -8.19 -2.61 -18.05
N GLN A 227 -7.61 -1.65 -17.34
CA GLN A 227 -7.64 -0.23 -17.69
C GLN A 227 -6.87 0.05 -18.99
N ILE A 228 -5.69 -0.55 -19.18
CA ILE A 228 -4.95 -0.46 -20.45
C ILE A 228 -5.78 -1.05 -21.60
N GLY A 229 -6.37 -2.24 -21.40
CA GLY A 229 -7.24 -2.87 -22.39
C GLY A 229 -8.44 -2.00 -22.77
N GLY A 230 -9.12 -1.41 -21.78
CA GLY A 230 -10.20 -0.44 -21.99
C GLY A 230 -9.74 0.81 -22.73
N GLY A 231 -8.59 1.38 -22.32
CA GLY A 231 -8.01 2.56 -22.97
C GLY A 231 -7.59 2.31 -24.42
N LEU A 232 -6.94 1.19 -24.70
CA LEU A 232 -6.58 0.81 -26.08
C LEU A 232 -7.81 0.60 -26.97
N ASN A 233 -8.87 0.02 -26.41
CA ASN A 233 -10.13 -0.11 -27.13
C ASN A 233 -10.78 1.25 -27.39
N HIS A 234 -10.82 2.11 -26.37
CA HIS A 234 -11.44 3.42 -26.46
C HIS A 234 -10.74 4.38 -27.47
N LEU A 235 -9.39 4.33 -27.54
CA LEU A 235 -8.61 5.23 -28.39
C LEU A 235 -8.33 4.67 -29.80
N PHE A 236 -8.06 3.37 -29.86
CA PHE A 236 -7.48 2.76 -31.07
C PHE A 236 -8.30 1.58 -31.59
N ASP A 237 -9.53 1.38 -31.08
CA ASP A 237 -10.42 0.26 -31.44
C ASP A 237 -9.75 -1.12 -31.31
N VAL A 238 -8.71 -1.24 -30.48
CA VAL A 238 -8.08 -2.53 -30.21
C VAL A 238 -9.07 -3.42 -29.43
N PRO A 239 -9.36 -4.65 -29.89
CA PRO A 239 -10.31 -5.50 -29.19
C PRO A 239 -9.92 -5.76 -27.73
N ASN A 240 -10.80 -5.39 -26.77
CA ASN A 240 -10.60 -5.65 -25.35
C ASN A 240 -10.98 -7.10 -25.00
N ASN A 241 -10.15 -8.04 -25.45
CA ASN A 241 -10.35 -9.48 -25.27
C ASN A 241 -9.21 -10.13 -24.49
N ASN A 242 -9.31 -11.44 -24.27
CA ASN A 242 -8.31 -12.19 -23.51
C ASN A 242 -6.92 -12.17 -24.16
N PHE A 243 -6.85 -12.16 -25.49
CA PHE A 243 -5.58 -12.07 -26.21
C PHE A 243 -4.84 -10.76 -25.90
N THR A 244 -5.55 -9.62 -25.96
CA THR A 244 -4.99 -8.31 -25.61
C THR A 244 -4.49 -8.27 -24.16
N LYS A 245 -5.26 -8.81 -23.21
CA LYS A 245 -4.86 -8.88 -21.79
C LYS A 245 -3.61 -9.72 -21.57
N ILE A 246 -3.52 -10.86 -22.27
CA ILE A 246 -2.33 -11.73 -22.23
C ILE A 246 -1.12 -11.00 -22.82
N LEU A 247 -1.27 -10.33 -23.95
CA LEU A 247 -0.19 -9.59 -24.61
C LEU A 247 0.35 -8.45 -23.73
N ILE A 248 -0.53 -7.66 -23.11
CA ILE A 248 -0.14 -6.62 -22.13
C ILE A 248 0.68 -7.24 -21.01
N THR A 249 0.24 -8.38 -20.46
CA THR A 249 0.92 -9.07 -19.37
C THR A 249 2.28 -9.60 -19.80
N ILE A 250 2.40 -10.23 -20.98
CA ILE A 250 3.67 -10.72 -21.51
C ILE A 250 4.67 -9.56 -21.68
N LEU A 251 4.22 -8.45 -22.24
CA LEU A 251 5.06 -7.26 -22.44
C LEU A 251 5.54 -6.70 -21.08
N MET A 252 4.65 -6.59 -20.10
CA MET A 252 4.98 -6.17 -18.75
C MET A 252 6.05 -7.09 -18.13
N VAL A 253 5.81 -8.41 -18.16
CA VAL A 253 6.73 -9.41 -17.59
C VAL A 253 8.09 -9.38 -18.31
N ALA A 254 8.12 -9.27 -19.62
CA ALA A 254 9.35 -9.18 -20.40
C ALA A 254 10.19 -7.96 -20.01
N ILE A 255 9.56 -6.79 -19.82
CA ILE A 255 10.25 -5.55 -19.47
C ILE A 255 10.83 -5.61 -18.07
N PHE A 256 10.04 -5.98 -17.05
CA PHE A 256 10.59 -5.99 -15.68
C PHE A 256 11.58 -7.13 -15.45
N LEU A 257 11.40 -8.32 -16.05
CA LEU A 257 12.38 -9.38 -15.97
C LEU A 257 13.66 -9.01 -16.75
N GLY A 258 13.54 -8.40 -17.91
CA GLY A 258 14.68 -7.88 -18.67
C GLY A 258 15.48 -6.86 -17.86
N SER A 259 14.83 -5.95 -17.15
CA SER A 259 15.46 -5.00 -16.23
C SER A 259 16.16 -5.71 -15.07
N SER A 260 15.53 -6.71 -14.47
CA SER A 260 16.10 -7.51 -13.36
C SER A 260 17.30 -8.36 -13.80
N LEU A 261 17.30 -8.90 -15.04
CA LEU A 261 18.38 -9.71 -15.62
C LEU A 261 19.64 -8.89 -15.93
N THR A 262 19.47 -7.69 -16.44
CA THR A 262 20.57 -6.82 -16.83
C THR A 262 21.25 -6.11 -15.65
N GLY A 263 20.70 -6.26 -14.43
CA GLY A 263 21.22 -5.61 -13.23
C GLY A 263 21.12 -4.08 -13.28
N LEU A 264 20.30 -3.55 -14.18
CA LEU A 264 20.09 -2.13 -14.37
C LEU A 264 19.20 -1.55 -13.25
N ASN A 265 19.75 -1.44 -12.03
CA ASN A 265 19.10 -0.64 -10.96
C ASN A 265 18.75 0.78 -11.43
N HIS A 266 19.38 1.26 -12.49
CA HIS A 266 19.11 2.54 -13.14
C HIS A 266 17.81 2.54 -13.95
N GLY A 267 17.42 1.41 -14.56
CA GLY A 267 16.22 1.31 -15.39
C GLY A 267 14.92 1.51 -14.59
N VAL A 268 14.77 0.81 -13.47
CA VAL A 268 13.60 0.94 -12.59
C VAL A 268 13.51 2.33 -11.96
N LYS A 269 14.66 2.91 -11.56
CA LYS A 269 14.71 4.28 -11.05
C LYS A 269 14.27 5.30 -12.11
N TRP A 270 14.70 5.12 -13.35
CA TRP A 270 14.29 5.98 -14.46
C TRP A 270 12.78 5.87 -14.73
N LEU A 271 12.24 4.65 -14.78
CA LEU A 271 10.80 4.41 -14.93
C LEU A 271 9.99 5.02 -13.79
N SER A 272 10.46 4.90 -12.54
CA SER A 272 9.79 5.53 -11.39
C SER A 272 9.77 7.05 -11.47
N ASN A 273 10.87 7.67 -11.92
CA ASN A 273 10.91 9.12 -12.14
C ASN A 273 9.97 9.54 -13.29
N LEU A 274 9.90 8.73 -14.35
CA LEU A 274 8.97 8.97 -15.47
C LEU A 274 7.52 8.87 -15.00
N ASN A 275 7.17 7.92 -14.11
CA ASN A 275 5.84 7.85 -13.51
C ASN A 275 5.45 9.15 -12.81
N ILE A 276 6.34 9.68 -11.97
CA ILE A 276 6.08 10.93 -11.25
C ILE A 276 5.87 12.08 -12.24
N LEU A 277 6.71 12.15 -13.27
CA LEU A 277 6.61 13.18 -14.30
C LEU A 277 5.29 13.09 -15.09
N LEU A 278 4.92 11.89 -15.57
CA LEU A 278 3.69 11.69 -16.33
C LEU A 278 2.46 11.95 -15.47
N GLY A 279 2.45 11.48 -14.20
CA GLY A 279 1.38 11.77 -13.27
C GLY A 279 1.24 13.27 -12.98
N ALA A 280 2.36 13.98 -12.81
CA ALA A 280 2.35 15.43 -12.62
C ALA A 280 1.83 16.17 -13.87
N ILE A 281 2.24 15.76 -15.07
CA ILE A 281 1.75 16.34 -16.32
C ILE A 281 0.23 16.18 -16.44
N LEU A 282 -0.30 14.99 -16.21
CA LEU A 282 -1.75 14.74 -16.27
C LEU A 282 -2.51 15.52 -15.19
N LEU A 283 -1.97 15.60 -13.96
CA LEU A 283 -2.59 16.37 -12.89
C LEU A 283 -2.60 17.87 -13.23
N ILE A 284 -1.49 18.43 -13.68
CA ILE A 284 -1.40 19.84 -14.09
C ILE A 284 -2.35 20.11 -15.26
N PHE A 285 -2.43 19.18 -16.22
CA PHE A 285 -3.36 19.30 -17.34
C PHE A 285 -4.82 19.44 -16.86
N ILE A 286 -5.29 18.56 -15.96
CA ILE A 286 -6.66 18.64 -15.48
C ILE A 286 -6.91 19.88 -14.62
N LEU A 287 -5.92 20.39 -13.90
CA LEU A 287 -6.02 21.63 -13.14
C LEU A 287 -6.10 22.89 -14.05
N ILE A 288 -5.47 22.85 -15.22
CA ILE A 288 -5.49 23.96 -16.19
C ILE A 288 -6.77 23.95 -17.02
N PHE A 289 -7.16 22.80 -17.55
CA PHE A 289 -8.26 22.67 -18.50
C PHE A 289 -9.60 22.34 -17.84
N GLY A 290 -9.59 21.82 -16.59
CA GLY A 290 -10.77 21.68 -15.75
C GLY A 290 -11.17 23.01 -15.10
N ASP A 291 -12.27 23.00 -14.34
CA ASP A 291 -12.67 24.15 -13.55
C ASP A 291 -11.90 24.17 -12.23
N LEU A 292 -10.78 24.87 -12.19
CA LEU A 292 -9.91 24.94 -11.00
C LEU A 292 -10.67 25.44 -9.75
N LYS A 293 -11.60 26.40 -9.91
CA LYS A 293 -12.40 26.89 -8.79
C LYS A 293 -13.25 25.75 -8.22
N PHE A 294 -13.99 25.05 -9.04
CA PHE A 294 -14.81 23.92 -8.63
C PHE A 294 -13.96 22.80 -8.00
N ILE A 295 -12.80 22.49 -8.59
CA ILE A 295 -11.88 21.49 -8.03
C ILE A 295 -11.45 21.84 -6.62
N LEU A 296 -11.08 23.11 -6.37
CA LEU A 296 -10.64 23.57 -5.05
C LEU A 296 -11.81 23.62 -4.02
N GLU A 297 -13.01 24.04 -4.45
CA GLU A 297 -14.21 24.03 -3.62
C GLU A 297 -14.63 22.59 -3.29
N SER A 298 -14.62 21.68 -4.27
CA SER A 298 -14.91 20.25 -4.09
C SER A 298 -13.90 19.57 -3.18
N TYR A 299 -12.60 19.87 -3.35
CA TYR A 299 -11.54 19.38 -2.47
C TYR A 299 -11.77 19.79 -1.01
N THR A 300 -12.09 21.07 -0.80
CA THR A 300 -12.33 21.62 0.54
C THR A 300 -13.56 20.98 1.19
N LEU A 301 -14.64 20.86 0.43
CA LEU A 301 -15.89 20.24 0.90
C LEU A 301 -15.71 18.75 1.19
N ALA A 302 -14.97 18.02 0.34
CA ALA A 302 -14.70 16.61 0.53
C ALA A 302 -13.85 16.33 1.78
N ILE A 303 -12.86 17.19 2.10
CA ILE A 303 -12.13 17.09 3.36
C ILE A 303 -13.07 17.31 4.55
N SER A 304 -13.94 18.32 4.48
CA SER A 304 -14.92 18.61 5.54
C SER A 304 -15.84 17.41 5.77
N ASP A 305 -16.42 16.88 4.70
CA ASP A 305 -17.30 15.71 4.75
C ASP A 305 -16.58 14.48 5.33
N TYR A 306 -15.39 14.17 4.83
CA TYR A 306 -14.56 13.08 5.29
C TYR A 306 -14.23 13.18 6.79
N LEU A 307 -13.77 14.33 7.27
CA LEU A 307 -13.41 14.50 8.68
C LEU A 307 -14.64 14.49 9.59
N GLN A 308 -15.75 15.09 9.16
CA GLN A 308 -16.98 15.13 9.93
C GLN A 308 -17.59 13.75 10.10
N HIS A 309 -17.56 12.90 9.07
CA HIS A 309 -18.18 11.58 9.07
C HIS A 309 -17.16 10.42 9.26
N PHE A 310 -15.92 10.70 9.63
CA PHE A 310 -14.84 9.71 9.71
C PHE A 310 -15.23 8.46 10.51
N ILE A 311 -15.80 8.65 11.70
CA ILE A 311 -16.19 7.53 12.58
C ILE A 311 -17.39 6.78 12.00
N GLU A 312 -18.37 7.51 11.45
CA GLU A 312 -19.55 6.93 10.81
C GLU A 312 -19.14 6.04 9.63
N TYR A 313 -18.29 6.53 8.73
CA TYR A 313 -17.80 5.78 7.58
C TYR A 313 -16.94 4.58 8.00
N SER A 314 -16.13 4.74 9.05
CA SER A 314 -15.23 3.68 9.55
C SER A 314 -15.99 2.48 10.13
N LEU A 315 -17.12 2.70 10.81
CA LEU A 315 -17.85 1.68 11.57
C LEU A 315 -19.27 1.45 11.02
N ARG A 316 -19.50 1.84 9.77
CA ARG A 316 -20.80 1.71 9.15
C ARG A 316 -21.15 0.25 8.85
N VAL A 317 -22.20 -0.22 9.49
CA VAL A 317 -22.89 -1.49 9.21
C VAL A 317 -24.40 -1.26 9.33
N ASN A 318 -25.21 -2.06 8.64
CA ASN A 318 -26.67 -1.88 8.61
C ASN A 318 -27.43 -3.11 9.19
N PRO A 319 -27.21 -3.48 10.46
CA PRO A 319 -27.80 -4.69 11.03
C PRO A 319 -29.33 -4.66 11.09
N TYR A 320 -29.93 -3.48 11.09
CA TYR A 320 -31.37 -3.29 11.19
C TYR A 320 -32.08 -3.30 9.85
N SER A 321 -31.43 -2.89 8.76
CA SER A 321 -31.96 -3.00 7.40
C SER A 321 -31.56 -4.30 6.70
N GLY A 322 -30.46 -4.90 7.13
CA GLY A 322 -29.90 -6.11 6.55
C GLY A 322 -29.25 -5.92 5.18
N ASP A 323 -29.11 -4.68 4.68
CA ASP A 323 -28.47 -4.38 3.41
C ASP A 323 -27.10 -3.73 3.62
N ASP A 324 -26.06 -4.54 3.59
CA ASP A 324 -24.66 -4.14 3.61
C ASP A 324 -24.00 -4.27 2.23
N SER A 325 -24.74 -4.48 1.16
CA SER A 325 -24.21 -4.78 -0.18
C SER A 325 -23.21 -3.73 -0.68
N TRP A 326 -23.53 -2.44 -0.51
CA TRP A 326 -22.63 -1.36 -0.88
C TRP A 326 -21.34 -1.38 -0.05
N ILE A 327 -21.44 -1.57 1.27
CA ILE A 327 -20.29 -1.61 2.18
C ILE A 327 -19.38 -2.80 1.84
N GLN A 328 -19.97 -3.94 1.54
CA GLN A 328 -19.25 -5.16 1.14
C GLN A 328 -18.50 -4.97 -0.18
N GLN A 329 -19.14 -4.35 -1.17
CA GLN A 329 -18.54 -4.14 -2.49
C GLN A 329 -17.43 -3.09 -2.48
N TRP A 330 -17.51 -2.09 -1.61
CA TRP A 330 -16.59 -0.96 -1.57
C TRP A 330 -15.68 -0.98 -0.36
N THR A 331 -16.16 -0.60 0.81
CA THR A 331 -15.30 -0.42 1.99
C THR A 331 -14.59 -1.72 2.41
N VAL A 332 -15.32 -2.84 2.46
CA VAL A 332 -14.73 -4.14 2.83
C VAL A 332 -13.73 -4.61 1.77
N PHE A 333 -14.05 -4.43 0.49
CA PHE A 333 -13.11 -4.72 -0.58
C PHE A 333 -11.82 -3.87 -0.48
N TYR A 334 -11.94 -2.56 -0.29
CA TYR A 334 -10.78 -1.68 -0.14
C TYR A 334 -9.89 -2.12 1.02
N TRP A 335 -10.48 -2.37 2.19
CA TRP A 335 -9.69 -2.83 3.34
C TRP A 335 -9.04 -4.18 3.10
N ALA A 336 -9.73 -5.14 2.54
CA ALA A 336 -9.19 -6.44 2.22
C ALA A 336 -8.03 -6.35 1.21
N TRP A 337 -8.19 -5.54 0.15
CA TRP A 337 -7.15 -5.31 -0.85
C TRP A 337 -5.92 -4.65 -0.24
N VAL A 338 -6.10 -3.58 0.51
CA VAL A 338 -5.01 -2.82 1.14
C VAL A 338 -4.29 -3.68 2.20
N ILE A 339 -5.03 -4.44 3.01
CA ILE A 339 -4.49 -5.38 3.99
C ILE A 339 -3.62 -6.44 3.29
N SER A 340 -4.11 -7.06 2.21
CA SER A 340 -3.36 -8.04 1.45
C SER A 340 -2.07 -7.47 0.86
N TRP A 341 -2.09 -6.23 0.43
CA TRP A 341 -0.96 -5.54 -0.18
C TRP A 341 0.00 -4.90 0.85
N SER A 342 -0.43 -4.79 2.10
CA SER A 342 0.30 -4.06 3.15
C SER A 342 1.71 -4.58 3.45
N PRO A 343 2.06 -5.87 3.35
CA PRO A 343 3.44 -6.31 3.57
C PRO A 343 4.42 -5.72 2.55
N PHE A 344 3.96 -5.48 1.32
CA PHE A 344 4.77 -4.88 0.26
C PHE A 344 4.98 -3.38 0.50
N ILE A 345 3.89 -2.60 0.58
CA ILE A 345 3.99 -1.15 0.78
C ILE A 345 4.60 -0.82 2.14
N GLY A 346 4.21 -1.55 3.19
CA GLY A 346 4.79 -1.40 4.52
C GLY A 346 6.31 -1.64 4.52
N GLY A 347 6.78 -2.65 3.80
CA GLY A 347 8.21 -2.91 3.63
C GLY A 347 8.97 -1.77 2.94
N PHE A 348 8.37 -1.15 1.92
CA PHE A 348 8.92 0.04 1.27
C PHE A 348 8.98 1.24 2.22
N VAL A 349 7.85 1.55 2.88
CA VAL A 349 7.76 2.69 3.81
C VAL A 349 8.71 2.51 5.00
N ALA A 350 8.87 1.27 5.50
CA ALA A 350 9.86 0.93 6.52
C ALA A 350 11.27 1.30 6.09
N ARG A 351 11.67 0.89 4.89
CA ARG A 351 13.03 1.07 4.38
C ARG A 351 13.40 2.55 4.23
N VAL A 352 12.49 3.36 3.71
CA VAL A 352 12.75 4.80 3.51
C VAL A 352 12.70 5.61 4.80
N SER A 353 12.18 5.03 5.89
CA SER A 353 11.96 5.71 7.17
C SER A 353 13.01 5.36 8.25
N ARG A 354 14.10 4.66 7.89
CA ARG A 354 15.17 4.31 8.82
C ARG A 354 15.76 5.55 9.51
N GLY A 355 15.94 5.45 10.84
CA GLY A 355 16.48 6.53 11.68
C GLY A 355 15.46 7.61 12.08
N ARG A 356 14.21 7.57 11.57
CA ARG A 356 13.14 8.46 11.99
C ARG A 356 12.53 8.01 13.30
N THR A 357 11.91 8.94 14.02
CA THR A 357 11.11 8.60 15.19
C THR A 357 9.78 7.95 14.76
N ILE A 358 9.18 7.15 15.65
CA ILE A 358 7.84 6.57 15.43
C ILE A 358 6.81 7.68 15.15
N ARG A 359 6.90 8.82 15.86
CA ARG A 359 6.01 9.97 15.64
C ARG A 359 6.15 10.56 14.25
N GLU A 360 7.38 10.86 13.82
CA GLU A 360 7.63 11.37 12.46
C GLU A 360 7.12 10.38 11.40
N PHE A 361 7.37 9.08 11.61
CA PHE A 361 6.91 8.03 10.72
C PHE A 361 5.37 8.04 10.61
N VAL A 362 4.67 7.95 11.75
CA VAL A 362 3.20 7.88 11.76
C VAL A 362 2.59 9.14 11.15
N VAL A 363 2.99 10.32 11.60
CA VAL A 363 2.44 11.58 11.09
C VAL A 363 2.71 11.74 9.59
N GLY A 364 3.94 11.45 9.15
CA GLY A 364 4.27 11.56 7.73
C GLY A 364 3.50 10.61 6.84
N VAL A 365 3.35 9.35 7.25
CA VAL A 365 2.65 8.33 6.45
C VAL A 365 1.14 8.53 6.45
N LEU A 366 0.55 9.01 7.55
CA LEU A 366 -0.90 9.23 7.63
C LEU A 366 -1.35 10.54 6.98
N ILE A 367 -0.46 11.48 6.70
CA ILE A 367 -0.83 12.79 6.15
C ILE A 367 -0.39 12.96 4.70
N ILE A 368 0.89 12.70 4.39
CA ILE A 368 1.46 13.07 3.09
C ILE A 368 0.82 12.32 1.92
N PRO A 369 0.78 10.97 1.91
CA PRO A 369 0.19 10.24 0.80
C PRO A 369 -1.31 10.46 0.63
N PRO A 370 -2.14 10.53 1.72
CA PRO A 370 -3.55 10.90 1.59
C PRO A 370 -3.78 12.23 0.88
N LEU A 371 -3.04 13.29 1.23
CA LEU A 371 -3.20 14.61 0.60
C LEU A 371 -2.95 14.55 -0.91
N ILE A 372 -2.03 13.72 -1.35
CA ILE A 372 -1.75 13.52 -2.77
C ILE A 372 -2.90 12.80 -3.46
N SER A 373 -3.38 11.72 -2.83
CA SER A 373 -4.54 10.98 -3.32
C SER A 373 -5.76 11.90 -3.43
N PHE A 374 -6.00 12.74 -2.42
CA PHE A 374 -7.10 13.71 -2.43
C PHE A 374 -6.97 14.72 -3.56
N THR A 375 -5.75 15.21 -3.83
CA THR A 375 -5.50 16.14 -4.93
C THR A 375 -5.80 15.49 -6.29
N TRP A 376 -5.40 14.24 -6.47
CA TRP A 376 -5.71 13.46 -7.67
C TRP A 376 -7.21 13.25 -7.85
N ILE A 377 -7.88 12.77 -6.80
CA ILE A 377 -9.32 12.49 -6.80
C ILE A 377 -10.13 13.76 -7.04
N ALA A 378 -9.79 14.87 -6.38
CA ALA A 378 -10.49 16.15 -6.60
C ALA A 378 -10.28 16.67 -8.02
N GLY A 379 -9.07 16.57 -8.56
CA GLY A 379 -8.77 16.97 -9.93
C GLY A 379 -9.57 16.15 -10.96
N PHE A 380 -9.41 14.85 -10.96
CA PHE A 380 -10.01 13.97 -11.96
C PHE A 380 -11.46 13.60 -11.60
N GLY A 381 -11.71 13.07 -10.41
CA GLY A 381 -13.03 12.64 -9.97
C GLY A 381 -13.99 13.81 -9.78
N GLY A 382 -13.52 14.92 -9.17
CA GLY A 382 -14.32 16.14 -9.05
C GLY A 382 -14.74 16.71 -10.40
N THR A 383 -13.80 16.74 -11.36
CA THR A 383 -14.11 17.16 -12.73
C THR A 383 -15.12 16.24 -13.41
N ALA A 384 -15.01 14.93 -13.20
CA ALA A 384 -15.98 13.96 -13.74
C ALA A 384 -17.38 14.16 -13.17
N ILE A 385 -17.49 14.36 -11.86
CA ILE A 385 -18.76 14.69 -11.20
C ILE A 385 -19.34 16.00 -11.73
N LYS A 386 -18.51 17.04 -11.92
CA LYS A 386 -18.97 18.31 -12.49
C LYS A 386 -19.57 18.13 -13.89
N LEU A 387 -18.92 17.34 -14.75
CA LEU A 387 -19.45 17.03 -16.08
C LEU A 387 -20.79 16.28 -15.97
N ALA A 388 -20.89 15.32 -15.05
CA ALA A 388 -22.11 14.56 -14.83
C ALA A 388 -23.27 15.45 -14.31
N LEU A 389 -23.00 16.37 -13.37
CA LEU A 389 -23.96 17.36 -12.87
C LEU A 389 -24.46 18.30 -14.00
N ASN A 390 -23.63 18.57 -15.00
CA ASN A 390 -23.99 19.37 -16.18
C ASN A 390 -24.72 18.54 -17.26
N HIS A 391 -25.33 17.42 -16.88
CA HIS A 391 -26.11 16.54 -17.78
C HIS A 391 -25.29 15.91 -18.91
N ASN A 392 -24.05 15.51 -18.63
CA ASN A 392 -23.28 14.70 -19.58
C ASN A 392 -23.68 13.23 -19.48
N ASP A 393 -24.84 12.90 -20.06
CA ASP A 393 -25.39 11.54 -20.03
C ASP A 393 -24.48 10.50 -20.67
N LYS A 394 -23.65 10.92 -21.64
CA LYS A 394 -22.69 10.02 -22.31
C LYS A 394 -21.63 9.50 -21.34
N LEU A 395 -20.95 10.38 -20.60
CA LEU A 395 -19.95 10.01 -19.60
C LEU A 395 -20.54 9.07 -18.55
N VAL A 396 -21.70 9.46 -18.03
CA VAL A 396 -22.45 8.68 -17.03
C VAL A 396 -22.73 7.27 -17.53
N HIS A 397 -23.37 7.15 -18.72
CA HIS A 397 -23.76 5.85 -19.27
C HIS A 397 -22.57 4.92 -19.59
N ILE A 398 -21.47 5.49 -20.09
CA ILE A 398 -20.28 4.73 -20.44
C ILE A 398 -19.61 4.19 -19.17
N VAL A 399 -19.44 5.02 -18.15
CA VAL A 399 -18.76 4.63 -16.91
C VAL A 399 -19.60 3.67 -16.07
N ASP A 400 -20.91 3.84 -16.04
CA ASP A 400 -21.81 2.91 -15.36
C ASP A 400 -21.74 1.50 -15.96
N LYS A 401 -21.49 1.42 -17.26
CA LYS A 401 -21.33 0.16 -17.97
C LYS A 401 -19.94 -0.46 -17.85
N ASP A 402 -18.90 0.36 -17.85
CA ASP A 402 -17.50 -0.09 -17.82
C ASP A 402 -16.58 0.93 -17.13
N TYR A 403 -16.19 0.61 -15.89
CA TYR A 403 -15.25 1.45 -15.09
C TYR A 403 -13.88 1.60 -15.73
N THR A 404 -13.46 0.66 -16.59
CA THR A 404 -12.10 0.62 -17.13
C THR A 404 -11.80 1.78 -18.06
N VAL A 405 -12.83 2.37 -18.65
CA VAL A 405 -12.72 3.49 -19.58
C VAL A 405 -12.96 4.85 -18.93
N ALA A 406 -13.30 4.91 -17.63
CA ALA A 406 -13.70 6.13 -16.95
C ALA A 406 -12.72 7.30 -17.13
N LEU A 407 -11.42 7.05 -16.97
CA LEU A 407 -10.38 8.07 -17.14
C LEU A 407 -10.30 8.56 -18.60
N PHE A 408 -10.38 7.66 -19.56
CA PHE A 408 -10.26 7.97 -20.98
C PHE A 408 -11.49 8.72 -21.50
N GLU A 409 -12.69 8.33 -21.06
CA GLU A 409 -13.91 9.07 -21.37
C GLU A 409 -13.88 10.47 -20.76
N LEU A 410 -13.41 10.63 -19.51
CA LEU A 410 -13.20 11.95 -18.93
C LEU A 410 -12.26 12.81 -19.79
N LEU A 411 -11.10 12.27 -20.17
CA LEU A 411 -10.10 13.00 -20.97
C LEU A 411 -10.60 13.34 -22.36
N SER A 412 -11.56 12.58 -22.92
CA SER A 412 -12.15 12.87 -24.25
C SER A 412 -12.92 14.19 -24.30
N HIS A 413 -13.29 14.77 -23.15
CA HIS A 413 -13.99 16.05 -23.05
C HIS A 413 -13.05 17.26 -23.05
N PHE A 414 -11.74 17.05 -23.11
CA PHE A 414 -10.74 18.10 -23.08
C PHE A 414 -9.88 18.14 -24.35
N PRO A 415 -9.21 19.28 -24.64
CA PRO A 415 -8.27 19.33 -25.75
C PRO A 415 -7.14 18.32 -25.59
N LEU A 416 -6.52 17.90 -26.68
CA LEU A 416 -5.43 16.93 -26.72
C LEU A 416 -5.80 15.56 -26.09
N SER A 417 -7.06 15.15 -26.20
CA SER A 417 -7.60 13.93 -25.60
C SER A 417 -6.80 12.66 -25.98
N GLU A 418 -6.42 12.52 -27.27
CA GLU A 418 -5.61 11.38 -27.73
C GLU A 418 -4.22 11.35 -27.10
N VAL A 419 -3.60 12.52 -26.94
CA VAL A 419 -2.27 12.65 -26.32
C VAL A 419 -2.34 12.34 -24.83
N THR A 420 -3.27 12.97 -24.10
CA THR A 420 -3.42 12.78 -22.65
C THR A 420 -3.85 11.35 -22.31
N SER A 421 -4.73 10.76 -23.09
CA SER A 421 -5.14 9.37 -22.92
C SER A 421 -4.01 8.39 -23.23
N SER A 422 -3.21 8.65 -24.27
CA SER A 422 -2.01 7.85 -24.56
C SER A 422 -0.97 7.96 -23.45
N LEU A 423 -0.74 9.17 -22.90
CA LEU A 423 0.12 9.36 -21.73
C LEU A 423 -0.41 8.61 -20.50
N ALA A 424 -1.73 8.56 -20.30
CA ALA A 424 -2.35 7.81 -19.22
C ALA A 424 -2.11 6.28 -19.38
N ILE A 425 -2.24 5.73 -20.59
CA ILE A 425 -1.93 4.32 -20.87
C ILE A 425 -0.46 4.03 -20.54
N VAL A 426 0.46 4.87 -20.98
CA VAL A 426 1.90 4.72 -20.69
C VAL A 426 2.16 4.80 -19.18
N LEU A 427 1.55 5.76 -18.49
CA LEU A 427 1.64 5.91 -17.03
C LEU A 427 1.19 4.64 -16.31
N ILE A 428 0.00 4.12 -16.65
CA ILE A 428 -0.54 2.89 -16.03
C ILE A 428 0.41 1.71 -16.29
N PHE A 429 0.88 1.57 -17.53
CA PHE A 429 1.80 0.50 -17.91
C PHE A 429 3.11 0.55 -17.11
N ILE A 430 3.71 1.73 -16.97
CA ILE A 430 4.95 1.88 -16.18
C ILE A 430 4.67 1.62 -14.69
N PHE A 431 3.52 2.01 -14.16
CA PHE A 431 3.14 1.68 -12.78
C PHE A 431 3.04 0.18 -12.55
N ILE A 432 2.40 -0.59 -13.44
CA ILE A 432 2.33 -2.05 -13.25
C ILE A 432 3.70 -2.72 -13.38
N VAL A 433 4.57 -2.25 -14.28
CA VAL A 433 5.95 -2.75 -14.45
C VAL A 433 6.77 -2.51 -13.17
N THR A 434 6.77 -1.29 -12.65
CA THR A 434 7.56 -0.92 -11.46
C THR A 434 7.04 -1.58 -10.19
N SER A 435 5.72 -1.73 -10.06
CA SER A 435 5.09 -2.43 -8.95
C SER A 435 5.39 -3.94 -8.99
N ALA A 436 5.33 -4.56 -10.17
CA ALA A 436 5.65 -5.97 -10.36
C ALA A 436 7.12 -6.27 -10.03
N ASP A 437 8.07 -5.44 -10.50
CA ASP A 437 9.51 -5.61 -10.21
C ASP A 437 9.78 -5.51 -8.70
N SER A 438 9.28 -4.46 -8.07
CA SER A 438 9.47 -4.21 -6.64
C SER A 438 8.85 -5.31 -5.77
N THR A 439 7.64 -5.75 -6.10
CA THR A 439 6.94 -6.83 -5.38
C THR A 439 7.66 -8.17 -5.56
N THR A 440 8.10 -8.47 -6.78
CA THR A 440 8.87 -9.68 -7.08
C THR A 440 10.11 -9.79 -6.19
N HIS A 441 10.83 -8.68 -6.00
CA HIS A 441 11.99 -8.62 -5.10
C HIS A 441 11.61 -8.92 -3.64
N ILE A 442 10.53 -8.32 -3.15
CA ILE A 442 10.07 -8.48 -1.75
C ILE A 442 9.56 -9.90 -1.52
N VAL A 443 8.70 -10.43 -2.40
CA VAL A 443 8.16 -11.79 -2.29
C VAL A 443 9.26 -12.84 -2.36
N ALA A 444 10.21 -12.70 -3.29
CA ALA A 444 11.38 -13.57 -3.36
C ALA A 444 12.23 -13.50 -2.07
N GLY A 445 12.38 -12.32 -1.47
CA GLY A 445 13.05 -12.13 -0.18
C GLY A 445 12.31 -12.83 0.96
N MET A 446 11.00 -12.65 1.08
CA MET A 446 10.16 -13.30 2.09
C MET A 446 10.22 -14.83 1.94
N ALA A 447 10.08 -15.35 0.74
CA ALA A 447 10.09 -16.77 0.44
C ALA A 447 11.48 -17.42 0.69
N THR A 448 12.55 -16.64 0.73
CA THR A 448 13.92 -17.11 1.01
C THR A 448 14.41 -16.77 2.42
N GLY A 449 13.49 -16.55 3.37
CA GLY A 449 13.81 -16.37 4.79
C GLY A 449 14.21 -14.95 5.18
N GLY A 450 13.70 -13.94 4.50
CA GLY A 450 13.99 -12.54 4.75
C GLY A 450 15.30 -12.09 4.08
N SER A 451 15.70 -12.72 2.97
CA SER A 451 16.89 -12.32 2.21
C SER A 451 16.70 -10.91 1.62
N ILE A 452 17.62 -10.02 1.92
CA ILE A 452 17.64 -8.66 1.36
C ILE A 452 17.99 -8.69 -0.15
N ASN A 453 18.78 -9.68 -0.58
CA ASN A 453 19.20 -9.86 -1.97
C ASN A 453 18.86 -11.29 -2.43
N PRO A 454 17.60 -11.57 -2.76
CA PRO A 454 17.21 -12.88 -3.30
C PRO A 454 17.89 -13.12 -4.64
N THR A 455 18.16 -14.41 -4.94
CA THR A 455 18.82 -14.77 -6.20
C THR A 455 17.92 -14.49 -7.40
N LEU A 456 18.54 -14.28 -8.55
CA LEU A 456 17.83 -14.00 -9.80
C LEU A 456 16.79 -15.09 -10.15
N LYS A 457 17.11 -16.35 -9.89
CA LYS A 457 16.18 -17.48 -10.14
C LYS A 457 14.87 -17.33 -9.35
N HIS A 458 14.94 -16.90 -8.08
CA HIS A 458 13.75 -16.67 -7.27
C HIS A 458 12.95 -15.46 -7.78
N LYS A 459 13.62 -14.39 -8.19
CA LYS A 459 12.95 -13.23 -8.78
C LYS A 459 12.24 -13.60 -10.09
N VAL A 460 12.90 -14.31 -10.98
CA VAL A 460 12.30 -14.75 -12.26
C VAL A 460 11.06 -15.61 -12.00
N LEU A 461 11.16 -16.61 -11.12
CA LEU A 461 10.01 -17.47 -10.81
C LEU A 461 8.83 -16.67 -10.25
N TRP A 462 9.06 -15.85 -9.23
CA TRP A 462 7.98 -15.05 -8.61
C TRP A 462 7.41 -14.01 -9.58
N GLY A 463 8.24 -13.40 -10.43
CA GLY A 463 7.76 -12.48 -11.45
C GLY A 463 6.85 -13.15 -12.48
N LEU A 464 7.23 -14.33 -12.96
CA LEU A 464 6.37 -15.13 -13.85
C LEU A 464 5.07 -15.54 -13.17
N LEU A 465 5.11 -15.98 -11.91
CA LEU A 465 3.92 -16.36 -11.14
C LEU A 465 2.98 -15.18 -10.90
N ILE A 466 3.51 -14.00 -10.53
CA ILE A 466 2.72 -12.78 -10.33
C ILE A 466 2.04 -12.38 -11.65
N GLY A 467 2.75 -12.37 -12.76
CA GLY A 467 2.16 -12.08 -14.07
C GLY A 467 1.08 -13.10 -14.46
N ALA A 468 1.38 -14.38 -14.30
CA ALA A 468 0.46 -15.47 -14.67
C ALA A 468 -0.84 -15.42 -13.84
N ILE A 469 -0.74 -15.25 -12.51
CA ILE A 469 -1.95 -15.19 -11.67
C ILE A 469 -2.76 -13.92 -11.91
N SER A 470 -2.11 -12.78 -12.18
CA SER A 470 -2.80 -11.52 -12.48
C SER A 470 -3.67 -11.65 -13.73
N VAL A 471 -3.11 -12.18 -14.83
CA VAL A 471 -3.88 -12.37 -16.07
C VAL A 471 -4.93 -13.48 -15.94
N ALA A 472 -4.61 -14.59 -15.26
CA ALA A 472 -5.56 -15.69 -15.06
C ALA A 472 -6.80 -15.22 -14.28
N MET A 473 -6.63 -14.46 -13.20
CA MET A 473 -7.72 -13.87 -12.43
C MET A 473 -8.52 -12.87 -13.27
N THR A 474 -7.84 -12.02 -14.05
CA THR A 474 -8.48 -11.04 -14.92
C THR A 474 -9.35 -11.72 -15.99
N ILE A 475 -8.91 -12.85 -16.54
CA ILE A 475 -9.66 -13.63 -17.52
C ILE A 475 -10.82 -14.41 -16.86
N ALA A 476 -10.62 -14.96 -15.67
CA ALA A 476 -11.57 -15.82 -15.00
C ALA A 476 -12.85 -15.12 -14.52
N GLY A 477 -12.76 -13.83 -14.16
CA GLY A 477 -13.93 -13.09 -13.68
C GLY A 477 -13.69 -11.58 -13.57
N GLY A 478 -12.63 -11.08 -14.21
CA GLY A 478 -12.31 -9.66 -14.23
C GLY A 478 -12.13 -9.09 -12.83
N LEU A 479 -12.73 -7.91 -12.59
CA LEU A 479 -12.67 -7.22 -11.31
C LEU A 479 -13.10 -8.10 -10.13
N LYS A 480 -14.16 -8.89 -10.29
CA LYS A 480 -14.72 -9.69 -9.19
C LYS A 480 -13.77 -10.79 -8.69
N SER A 481 -13.09 -11.49 -9.60
CA SER A 481 -12.07 -12.49 -9.20
C SER A 481 -10.89 -11.85 -8.46
N LEU A 482 -10.46 -10.66 -8.89
CA LEU A 482 -9.41 -9.89 -8.23
C LEU A 482 -9.83 -9.43 -6.83
N GLN A 483 -11.06 -8.95 -6.68
CA GLN A 483 -11.63 -8.58 -5.39
C GLN A 483 -11.71 -9.78 -4.44
N THR A 484 -12.18 -10.92 -4.94
CA THR A 484 -12.29 -12.16 -4.17
C THR A 484 -10.92 -12.63 -3.66
N ALA A 485 -9.89 -12.61 -4.51
CA ALA A 485 -8.54 -12.98 -4.12
C ALA A 485 -8.04 -12.12 -2.94
N SER A 486 -8.30 -10.81 -3.01
CA SER A 486 -7.95 -9.88 -1.93
C SER A 486 -8.73 -10.16 -0.64
N VAL A 487 -10.03 -10.44 -0.72
CA VAL A 487 -10.87 -10.70 0.46
C VAL A 487 -10.48 -12.01 1.14
N ILE A 488 -10.25 -13.08 0.37
CA ILE A 488 -9.83 -14.38 0.92
C ILE A 488 -8.51 -14.27 1.68
N THR A 489 -7.56 -13.55 1.13
CA THR A 489 -6.21 -13.43 1.73
C THR A 489 -6.13 -12.31 2.76
N GLY A 490 -6.94 -11.28 2.61
CA GLY A 490 -7.05 -10.17 3.55
C GLY A 490 -7.61 -10.59 4.90
N LEU A 491 -8.58 -11.51 4.94
CA LEU A 491 -9.20 -11.95 6.20
C LEU A 491 -8.19 -12.56 7.19
N PRO A 492 -7.43 -13.61 6.87
CA PRO A 492 -6.44 -14.14 7.83
C PRO A 492 -5.32 -13.13 8.11
N PHE A 493 -4.96 -12.30 7.12
CA PHE A 493 -3.91 -11.30 7.33
C PHE A 493 -4.37 -10.13 8.21
N SER A 494 -5.65 -9.78 8.22
CA SER A 494 -6.22 -8.77 9.13
C SER A 494 -6.05 -9.17 10.61
N ILE A 495 -6.22 -10.45 10.92
CA ILE A 495 -5.98 -11.00 12.25
C ILE A 495 -4.49 -10.92 12.60
N ILE A 496 -3.61 -11.22 11.64
CA ILE A 496 -2.16 -11.09 11.83
C ILE A 496 -1.80 -9.63 12.13
N LEU A 497 -2.35 -8.63 11.43
CA LEU A 497 -2.12 -7.21 11.70
C LEU A 497 -2.54 -6.83 13.12
N LEU A 498 -3.68 -7.31 13.59
CA LEU A 498 -4.13 -7.07 14.95
C LEU A 498 -3.15 -7.66 15.98
N LEU A 499 -2.69 -8.90 15.77
CA LEU A 499 -1.69 -9.53 16.63
C LEU A 499 -0.33 -8.79 16.59
N MET A 500 0.04 -8.22 15.45
CA MET A 500 1.24 -7.40 15.30
C MET A 500 1.20 -6.14 16.17
N ILE A 501 0.03 -5.51 16.37
CA ILE A 501 -0.14 -4.39 17.32
C ILE A 501 0.23 -4.83 18.74
N PHE A 502 -0.31 -5.95 19.20
CA PHE A 502 0.02 -6.48 20.54
C PHE A 502 1.50 -6.80 20.68
N SER A 503 2.11 -7.35 19.61
CA SER A 503 3.53 -7.63 19.56
C SER A 503 4.38 -6.36 19.70
N LEU A 504 4.06 -5.34 18.92
CA LEU A 504 4.75 -4.06 18.99
C LEU A 504 4.63 -3.42 20.37
N MET A 505 3.41 -3.38 20.93
CA MET A 505 3.20 -2.81 22.28
C MET A 505 3.98 -3.55 23.35
N ARG A 506 4.01 -4.90 23.29
CA ARG A 506 4.80 -5.69 24.22
C ARG A 506 6.30 -5.45 24.09
N ALA A 507 6.78 -5.24 22.87
CA ALA A 507 8.18 -4.93 22.61
C ALA A 507 8.53 -3.50 23.07
N LEU A 508 7.68 -2.50 22.79
CA LEU A 508 7.87 -1.10 23.20
C LEU A 508 7.85 -0.93 24.73
N LYS A 509 6.98 -1.66 25.45
CA LYS A 509 6.95 -1.64 26.94
C LYS A 509 8.24 -2.15 27.56
N ARG A 510 9.02 -2.96 26.85
CA ARG A 510 10.32 -3.48 27.33
C ARG A 510 11.51 -2.61 26.94
N GLU A 511 11.30 -1.52 26.19
CA GLU A 511 12.36 -0.58 25.87
C GLU A 511 12.72 0.22 27.13
N PRO A 512 14.02 0.36 27.44
CA PRO A 512 14.48 1.25 28.50
C PRO A 512 14.10 2.69 28.09
N ILE A 513 13.29 3.33 28.91
CA ILE A 513 13.01 4.75 28.75
C ILE A 513 14.18 5.47 29.38
N HIS A 514 15.15 5.85 28.54
CA HIS A 514 16.10 6.86 28.98
C HIS A 514 15.30 8.15 29.21
N HIS A 515 15.10 8.49 30.48
CA HIS A 515 14.72 9.85 30.81
C HIS A 515 15.87 10.71 30.28
N PHE A 516 15.66 11.43 29.20
CA PHE A 516 16.43 12.63 28.93
C PHE A 516 16.18 13.51 30.16
N LYS A 517 17.15 13.51 31.10
CA LYS A 517 17.27 14.65 32.00
C LYS A 517 17.35 15.83 31.07
N MET A 518 16.37 16.72 31.12
CA MET A 518 16.61 18.10 30.67
C MET A 518 17.76 18.54 31.58
N THR A 519 18.96 18.59 31.02
CA THR A 519 20.04 19.33 31.63
C THR A 519 19.52 20.74 31.77
N SER A 520 19.16 21.10 32.97
CA SER A 520 18.96 22.50 33.34
C SER A 520 20.31 23.19 33.04
N ILE A 521 20.26 24.44 32.65
CA ILE A 521 21.45 25.27 32.41
C ILE A 521 22.41 25.25 33.61
N ASP A 522 21.91 24.89 34.80
CA ASP A 522 22.67 24.69 36.04
C ASP A 522 23.53 23.41 36.04
N ASP A 523 23.14 22.30 35.36
CA ASP A 523 23.93 21.08 35.26
C ASP A 523 25.14 21.23 34.32
N GLU A 524 25.09 22.14 33.32
CA GLU A 524 26.21 22.45 32.44
C GLU A 524 27.29 23.28 33.17
N LYS A 525 26.89 24.12 34.12
CA LYS A 525 27.80 24.87 34.98
C LYS A 525 28.53 23.96 35.98
N ASP A 526 27.81 23.03 36.61
CA ASP A 526 28.42 22.07 37.53
C ASP A 526 29.42 21.12 36.84
N TYR A 527 29.13 20.74 35.56
CA TYR A 527 30.02 19.88 34.80
C TYR A 527 31.29 20.64 34.34
N SER A 528 31.18 21.91 33.97
CA SER A 528 32.32 22.74 33.61
C SER A 528 33.22 23.04 34.82
N ILE A 529 32.64 23.29 35.99
CA ILE A 529 33.39 23.50 37.25
C ILE A 529 34.13 22.22 37.63
N SER A 530 33.52 21.04 37.50
CA SER A 530 34.16 19.75 37.84
C SER A 530 35.31 19.38 36.85
N LEU A 531 35.28 19.84 35.61
CA LEU A 531 36.38 19.65 34.66
C LEU A 531 37.57 20.58 34.96
N GLU A 532 37.31 21.84 35.29
CA GLU A 532 38.36 22.78 35.68
C GLU A 532 39.06 22.38 37.02
N GLU A 533 38.31 21.79 37.95
CA GLU A 533 38.87 21.25 39.19
C GLU A 533 39.77 20.03 38.92
N ARG A 534 39.39 19.13 38.01
CA ARG A 534 40.21 17.98 37.58
C ARG A 534 41.47 18.40 36.87
N GLU A 535 41.42 19.36 35.95
CA GLU A 535 42.57 19.90 35.23
C GLU A 535 43.58 20.57 36.21
N LYS A 536 43.08 21.27 37.24
CA LYS A 536 43.92 21.85 38.30
C LYS A 536 44.58 20.81 39.20
N GLN A 537 43.89 19.68 39.41
CA GLN A 537 44.41 18.58 40.22
C GLN A 537 45.51 17.81 39.45
N ASP A 538 45.31 17.56 38.15
CA ASP A 538 46.28 16.94 37.26
C ASP A 538 47.53 17.82 37.07
N GLU A 539 47.41 19.17 37.08
CA GLU A 539 48.53 20.09 37.07
C GLU A 539 49.33 20.14 38.39
N GLN A 540 48.69 19.86 39.54
CA GLN A 540 49.35 19.79 40.82
C GLN A 540 50.06 18.44 41.04
N ASP A 541 49.54 17.35 40.53
CA ASP A 541 50.17 16.02 40.61
C ASP A 541 51.38 15.85 39.62
N ASN A 542 51.49 16.72 38.64
CA ASN A 542 52.62 16.73 37.68
C ASN A 542 53.75 17.73 38.02
N LYS A 543 53.72 18.41 39.18
CA LYS A 543 54.78 19.22 39.74
C LYS A 543 55.43 18.54 40.95
#